data_d37739bf3331d7cf2cb5b7fc3e047c54
#
_entry.id   d37739bf3331d7cf2cb5b7fc3e047c54
#
_cell.length_a   1.000
_cell.length_b   1.000
_cell.length_c   1.000
_cell.angle_alpha   90.00
_cell.angle_beta   90.00
_cell.angle_gamma   90.00
#
_symmetry.space_group_name_H-M   'P 1'
#
loop_
_entity.id
_entity.type
_entity.pdbx_description
1 polymer ?
#
loop_
_entity_poly.entity_id
_entity_poly.type
_entity_poly.pdbx_seq_one_letter_code
_entity_poly.pdbx_strand_id
1 'polypeptide(L)'
;MPNVQEKQLRWYNIALMSFITVWGFGNVVNNYANQGLVVVFSWVFIFALYFIPYALIVGQLGSTFKEGKGGVSTWIKHTMGPGLAYLAAWTYWVVHIPYLAQKPQAILIALGWALKGDGSLIKEYTVVALQGLTLALFVFFMWVASRGMKSLKVVGSVAGIAMFIMSILYVVMAVTAPAITNVEIATTNITWQSFIPHIDFTYITTISMLVFAVGGAEKISPYVNQTRNPGKEFPKGMLFLAVMVAVCAILGSLAMGMMFDSRHIPDDLMTNGQYYAFQKLGEYYHMG
;
A
#
# COMPACT_ATOMS: atom_id res chain seq x y z
N MET A 1 30.11 3.58 -28.51
CA MET A 1 29.16 4.59 -28.01
C MET A 1 28.51 4.00 -26.78
N PRO A 2 28.51 4.64 -25.61
CA PRO A 2 27.80 4.11 -24.46
C PRO A 2 26.32 4.09 -24.82
N ASN A 3 25.67 2.91 -24.65
CA ASN A 3 24.23 2.74 -24.80
C ASN A 3 23.55 3.78 -23.90
N VAL A 4 23.03 4.84 -24.47
CA VAL A 4 22.12 5.77 -23.77
C VAL A 4 20.87 4.96 -23.47
N GLN A 5 20.81 4.40 -22.27
CA GLN A 5 19.60 3.72 -21.79
C GLN A 5 18.45 4.73 -21.92
N GLU A 6 17.52 4.46 -22.80
CA GLU A 6 16.34 5.31 -22.99
C GLU A 6 15.62 5.43 -21.63
N LYS A 7 15.52 6.66 -21.14
CA LYS A 7 14.80 6.97 -19.91
C LYS A 7 13.34 6.59 -20.09
N GLN A 8 12.89 5.54 -19.39
CA GLN A 8 11.63 4.84 -19.67
C GLN A 8 10.47 5.26 -18.79
N LEU A 9 10.76 5.84 -17.59
CA LEU A 9 9.72 6.15 -16.62
C LEU A 9 9.12 7.54 -16.87
N ARG A 10 7.79 7.60 -16.84
CA ARG A 10 7.01 8.83 -16.80
C ARG A 10 6.32 8.95 -15.43
N TRP A 11 5.76 10.10 -15.12
CA TRP A 11 5.11 10.40 -13.84
C TRP A 11 4.09 9.33 -13.42
N TYR A 12 3.28 8.82 -14.35
CA TYR A 12 2.29 7.78 -14.04
C TYR A 12 2.92 6.41 -13.71
N ASN A 13 4.05 6.07 -14.36
CA ASN A 13 4.78 4.85 -13.98
C ASN A 13 5.35 4.99 -12.56
N ILE A 14 5.90 6.16 -12.24
CA ILE A 14 6.42 6.46 -10.90
C ILE A 14 5.30 6.35 -9.87
N ALA A 15 4.15 6.98 -10.12
CA ALA A 15 3.00 6.91 -9.23
C ALA A 15 2.52 5.48 -9.02
N LEU A 16 2.30 4.70 -10.09
CA LEU A 16 1.81 3.33 -10.01
C LEU A 16 2.81 2.38 -9.36
N MET A 17 4.09 2.48 -9.70
CA MET A 17 5.14 1.67 -9.07
C MET A 17 5.34 2.03 -7.60
N SER A 18 5.19 3.30 -7.21
CA SER A 18 5.22 3.72 -5.82
C SER A 18 3.95 3.32 -5.08
N PHE A 19 2.81 3.31 -5.77
CA PHE A 19 1.53 2.90 -5.17
C PHE A 19 1.59 1.49 -4.60
N ILE A 20 2.17 0.52 -5.32
CA ILE A 20 2.33 -0.85 -4.81
C ILE A 20 3.28 -0.97 -3.61
N THR A 21 4.14 0.01 -3.40
CA THR A 21 5.07 0.01 -2.26
C THR A 21 4.50 0.70 -1.02
N VAL A 22 3.60 1.66 -1.23
CA VAL A 22 2.97 2.46 -0.19
C VAL A 22 1.60 1.89 0.18
N TRP A 23 0.81 1.54 -0.84
CA TRP A 23 -0.59 1.18 -0.65
C TRP A 23 -0.79 -0.31 -0.33
N GLY A 24 -1.73 -0.58 0.55
CA GLY A 24 -2.29 -1.90 0.76
C GLY A 24 -3.70 -1.75 1.33
N PHE A 25 -4.72 -2.30 0.64
CA PHE A 25 -6.11 -2.22 1.12
C PHE A 25 -6.28 -2.82 2.52
N GLY A 26 -5.46 -3.81 2.87
CA GLY A 26 -5.39 -4.36 4.23
C GLY A 26 -5.09 -3.30 5.30
N ASN A 27 -4.35 -2.24 4.97
CA ASN A 27 -4.11 -1.14 5.91
C ASN A 27 -5.40 -0.36 6.20
N VAL A 28 -6.28 -0.18 5.21
CA VAL A 28 -7.60 0.46 5.42
C VAL A 28 -8.44 -0.40 6.35
N VAL A 29 -8.54 -1.69 6.05
CA VAL A 29 -9.34 -2.64 6.85
C VAL A 29 -8.82 -2.72 8.28
N ASN A 30 -7.52 -2.92 8.47
CA ASN A 30 -6.92 -3.04 9.81
C ASN A 30 -7.06 -1.76 10.63
N ASN A 31 -6.85 -0.59 10.02
CA ASN A 31 -7.00 0.68 10.74
C ASN A 31 -8.48 1.00 11.02
N TYR A 32 -9.41 0.63 10.12
CA TYR A 32 -10.83 0.71 10.39
C TYR A 32 -11.24 -0.23 11.54
N ALA A 33 -10.76 -1.46 11.54
CA ALA A 33 -11.02 -2.41 12.61
C ALA A 33 -10.55 -1.94 13.99
N ASN A 34 -9.46 -1.15 14.04
CA ASN A 34 -8.93 -0.60 15.29
C ASN A 34 -9.58 0.72 15.74
N GLN A 35 -10.11 1.53 14.83
CA GLN A 35 -10.57 2.89 15.13
C GLN A 35 -12.02 3.16 14.74
N GLY A 36 -12.68 2.25 14.01
CA GLY A 36 -14.00 2.51 13.44
C GLY A 36 -13.97 3.73 12.50
N LEU A 37 -15.04 4.52 12.47
CA LEU A 37 -15.15 5.73 11.63
C LEU A 37 -14.17 6.85 12.00
N VAL A 38 -13.61 6.85 13.21
CA VAL A 38 -12.59 7.81 13.64
C VAL A 38 -11.35 7.77 12.73
N VAL A 39 -11.08 6.61 12.10
CA VAL A 39 -9.97 6.45 11.16
C VAL A 39 -10.02 7.43 9.98
N VAL A 40 -11.19 7.90 9.58
CA VAL A 40 -11.33 8.89 8.50
C VAL A 40 -10.68 10.21 8.89
N PHE A 41 -10.93 10.69 10.11
CA PHE A 41 -10.23 11.85 10.66
C PHE A 41 -8.72 11.60 10.75
N SER A 42 -8.34 10.43 11.25
CA SER A 42 -6.92 10.04 11.39
C SER A 42 -6.20 10.05 10.05
N TRP A 43 -6.83 9.56 8.96
CA TRP A 43 -6.28 9.65 7.61
C TRP A 43 -6.09 11.08 7.15
N VAL A 44 -7.10 11.94 7.28
CA VAL A 44 -7.00 13.36 6.89
C VAL A 44 -5.86 14.04 7.64
N PHE A 45 -5.76 13.78 8.95
CA PHE A 45 -4.72 14.33 9.80
C PHE A 45 -3.32 13.88 9.37
N ILE A 46 -3.12 12.57 9.18
CA ILE A 46 -1.83 12.00 8.75
C ILE A 46 -1.46 12.44 7.33
N PHE A 47 -2.42 12.55 6.42
CA PHE A 47 -2.13 13.06 5.07
C PHE A 47 -1.69 14.53 5.12
N ALA A 48 -2.37 15.37 5.87
CA ALA A 48 -2.04 16.78 5.95
C ALA A 48 -0.67 17.03 6.62
N LEU A 49 -0.39 16.36 7.73
CA LEU A 49 0.79 16.64 8.55
C LEU A 49 2.02 15.79 8.20
N TYR A 50 1.81 14.61 7.64
CA TYR A 50 2.91 13.69 7.38
C TYR A 50 3.05 13.31 5.91
N PHE A 51 2.04 12.66 5.31
CA PHE A 51 2.23 11.99 4.03
C PHE A 51 2.42 12.96 2.86
N ILE A 52 1.63 14.03 2.75
CA ILE A 52 1.78 15.02 1.68
C ILE A 52 3.13 15.74 1.80
N PRO A 53 3.54 16.30 2.94
CA PRO A 53 4.87 16.87 3.11
C PRO A 53 5.99 15.88 2.78
N TYR A 54 5.87 14.65 3.26
CA TYR A 54 6.84 13.59 2.96
C TYR A 54 6.95 13.28 1.47
N ALA A 55 5.82 13.10 0.76
CA ALA A 55 5.82 12.85 -0.68
C ALA A 55 6.42 14.01 -1.47
N LEU A 56 6.18 15.26 -1.06
CA LEU A 56 6.78 16.44 -1.66
C LEU A 56 8.29 16.50 -1.42
N ILE A 57 8.76 16.18 -0.20
CA ILE A 57 10.20 16.10 0.11
C ILE A 57 10.86 15.02 -0.74
N VAL A 58 10.28 13.83 -0.85
CA VAL A 58 10.78 12.75 -1.72
C VAL A 58 10.82 13.20 -3.16
N GLY A 59 9.79 13.89 -3.64
CA GLY A 59 9.73 14.46 -4.99
C GLY A 59 10.84 15.47 -5.24
N GLN A 60 11.08 16.36 -4.29
CA GLN A 60 12.14 17.39 -4.38
C GLN A 60 13.54 16.77 -4.35
N LEU A 61 13.80 15.87 -3.38
CA LEU A 61 15.11 15.20 -3.27
C LEU A 61 15.41 14.35 -4.52
N GLY A 62 14.41 13.62 -5.03
CA GLY A 62 14.55 12.86 -6.26
C GLY A 62 14.85 13.75 -7.48
N SER A 63 14.21 14.91 -7.60
CA SER A 63 14.45 15.84 -8.68
C SER A 63 15.81 16.54 -8.57
N THR A 64 16.28 16.82 -7.36
CA THR A 64 17.57 17.44 -7.07
C THR A 64 18.73 16.49 -7.37
N PHE A 65 18.65 15.26 -6.88
CA PHE A 65 19.67 14.22 -7.03
C PHE A 65 19.37 13.25 -8.18
N LYS A 66 18.93 13.79 -9.30
CA LYS A 66 18.41 13.05 -10.47
C LYS A 66 19.37 12.07 -11.12
N GLU A 67 20.67 12.22 -10.95
CA GLU A 67 21.71 11.33 -11.47
C GLU A 67 22.06 10.21 -10.47
N GLY A 68 21.55 10.29 -9.24
CA GLY A 68 21.82 9.33 -8.19
C GLY A 68 21.14 7.98 -8.44
N LYS A 69 21.84 6.89 -8.11
CA LYS A 69 21.34 5.51 -8.22
C LYS A 69 21.05 4.88 -6.87
N GLY A 70 21.53 5.48 -5.80
CA GLY A 70 21.44 4.94 -4.44
C GLY A 70 20.17 5.33 -3.67
N GLY A 71 19.24 6.09 -4.30
CA GLY A 71 18.05 6.55 -3.61
C GLY A 71 18.36 7.35 -2.35
N VAL A 72 17.75 6.98 -1.22
CA VAL A 72 17.91 7.67 0.08
C VAL A 72 19.38 7.76 0.50
N SER A 73 20.18 6.73 0.26
CA SER A 73 21.62 6.76 0.60
C SER A 73 22.40 7.81 -0.20
N THR A 74 22.00 8.08 -1.44
CA THR A 74 22.59 9.19 -2.24
C THR A 74 22.25 10.53 -1.60
N TRP A 75 21.00 10.73 -1.17
CA TRP A 75 20.58 11.98 -0.52
C TRP A 75 21.38 12.23 0.76
N ILE A 76 21.48 11.22 1.62
CA ILE A 76 22.25 11.31 2.88
C ILE A 76 23.73 11.54 2.61
N LYS A 77 24.31 10.89 1.58
CA LYS A 77 25.72 11.09 1.22
C LYS A 77 26.04 12.56 0.92
N HIS A 78 25.16 13.23 0.18
CA HIS A 78 25.37 14.61 -0.23
C HIS A 78 25.05 15.64 0.86
N THR A 79 24.23 15.28 1.84
CA THR A 79 23.80 16.19 2.92
C THR A 79 24.52 15.96 4.24
N MET A 80 24.81 14.71 4.58
CA MET A 80 25.31 14.31 5.91
C MET A 80 26.63 13.53 5.86
N GLY A 81 27.13 13.24 4.66
CA GLY A 81 28.39 12.56 4.44
C GLY A 81 28.33 11.04 4.26
N PRO A 82 29.47 10.42 3.88
CA PRO A 82 29.51 9.03 3.44
C PRO A 82 29.28 8.01 4.56
N GLY A 83 29.66 8.30 5.79
CA GLY A 83 29.51 7.39 6.93
C GLY A 83 28.04 7.16 7.27
N LEU A 84 27.24 8.22 7.39
CA LEU A 84 25.82 8.13 7.64
C LEU A 84 25.06 7.55 6.43
N ALA A 85 25.52 7.83 5.20
CA ALA A 85 24.94 7.22 4.00
C ALA A 85 25.12 5.70 3.98
N TYR A 86 26.28 5.21 4.39
CA TYR A 86 26.54 3.79 4.49
C TYR A 86 25.64 3.13 5.56
N LEU A 87 25.57 3.74 6.74
CA LEU A 87 24.69 3.25 7.82
C LEU A 87 23.24 3.21 7.39
N ALA A 88 22.76 4.26 6.73
CA ALA A 88 21.38 4.30 6.22
C ALA A 88 21.13 3.22 5.16
N ALA A 89 22.04 3.02 4.21
CA ALA A 89 21.93 1.96 3.20
C ALA A 89 21.89 0.56 3.84
N TRP A 90 22.77 0.31 4.81
CA TRP A 90 22.84 -0.94 5.55
C TRP A 90 21.55 -1.20 6.33
N THR A 91 21.09 -0.23 7.12
CA THR A 91 19.88 -0.34 7.91
C THR A 91 18.65 -0.56 7.01
N TYR A 92 18.57 0.17 5.91
CA TYR A 92 17.49 0.04 4.93
C TYR A 92 17.44 -1.37 4.33
N TRP A 93 18.60 -1.93 3.99
CA TRP A 93 18.70 -3.29 3.46
C TRP A 93 18.30 -4.34 4.50
N VAL A 94 18.84 -4.26 5.73
CA VAL A 94 18.56 -5.24 6.80
C VAL A 94 17.08 -5.27 7.16
N VAL A 95 16.44 -4.12 7.31
CA VAL A 95 15.00 -4.03 7.64
C VAL A 95 14.11 -4.62 6.53
N HIS A 96 14.57 -4.59 5.27
CA HIS A 96 13.78 -5.15 4.17
C HIS A 96 13.89 -6.66 4.03
N ILE A 97 14.88 -7.33 4.65
CA ILE A 97 15.01 -8.79 4.57
C ILE A 97 13.74 -9.49 5.10
N PRO A 98 13.31 -9.30 6.36
CA PRO A 98 12.10 -9.96 6.87
C PRO A 98 10.84 -9.50 6.13
N TYR A 99 10.78 -8.23 5.72
CA TYR A 99 9.66 -7.70 4.96
C TYR A 99 9.48 -8.41 3.61
N LEU A 100 10.57 -8.63 2.87
CA LEU A 100 10.53 -9.33 1.59
C LEU A 100 10.27 -10.82 1.74
N ALA A 101 10.74 -11.44 2.82
CA ALA A 101 10.51 -12.86 3.09
C ALA A 101 9.02 -13.20 3.30
N GLN A 102 8.22 -12.26 3.79
CA GLN A 102 6.78 -12.43 3.99
C GLN A 102 5.94 -12.31 2.70
N LYS A 103 6.47 -11.67 1.64
CA LYS A 103 5.67 -11.39 0.44
C LYS A 103 5.21 -12.62 -0.32
N PRO A 104 6.03 -13.65 -0.57
CA PRO A 104 5.57 -14.88 -1.20
C PRO A 104 4.48 -15.60 -0.38
N GLN A 105 4.59 -15.60 0.94
CA GLN A 105 3.57 -16.18 1.81
C GLN A 105 2.22 -15.43 1.68
N ALA A 106 2.25 -14.11 1.61
CA ALA A 106 1.04 -13.32 1.38
C ALA A 106 0.36 -13.64 0.04
N ILE A 107 1.14 -13.98 -1.01
CA ILE A 107 0.61 -14.44 -2.28
C ILE A 107 -0.12 -15.79 -2.12
N LEU A 108 0.45 -16.72 -1.36
CA LEU A 108 -0.17 -18.02 -1.10
C LEU A 108 -1.47 -17.88 -0.31
N ILE A 109 -1.51 -16.98 0.67
CA ILE A 109 -2.74 -16.66 1.40
C ILE A 109 -3.80 -16.10 0.44
N ALA A 110 -3.42 -15.16 -0.41
CA ALA A 110 -4.34 -14.58 -1.38
C ALA A 110 -4.88 -15.62 -2.38
N LEU A 111 -4.04 -16.54 -2.83
CA LEU A 111 -4.45 -17.66 -3.69
C LEU A 111 -5.41 -18.60 -2.95
N GLY A 112 -5.18 -18.88 -1.67
CA GLY A 112 -6.10 -19.65 -0.84
C GLY A 112 -7.50 -19.07 -0.84
N TRP A 113 -7.61 -17.80 -0.52
CA TRP A 113 -8.87 -17.07 -0.55
C TRP A 113 -9.53 -17.02 -1.93
N ALA A 114 -8.75 -16.86 -3.00
CA ALA A 114 -9.26 -16.81 -4.35
C ALA A 114 -9.78 -18.18 -4.86
N LEU A 115 -9.20 -19.29 -4.39
CA LEU A 115 -9.53 -20.64 -4.87
C LEU A 115 -10.53 -21.39 -3.99
N LYS A 116 -10.51 -21.13 -2.67
CA LYS A 116 -11.32 -21.85 -1.67
C LYS A 116 -12.30 -20.99 -0.90
N GLY A 117 -12.19 -19.65 -1.02
CA GLY A 117 -12.98 -18.72 -0.24
C GLY A 117 -12.57 -18.64 1.24
N ASP A 118 -11.44 -19.24 1.60
CA ASP A 118 -10.89 -19.19 2.96
C ASP A 118 -9.36 -19.27 3.00
N GLY A 119 -8.77 -19.09 4.19
CA GLY A 119 -7.32 -19.21 4.40
C GLY A 119 -6.83 -20.64 4.65
N SER A 120 -7.64 -21.68 4.46
CA SER A 120 -7.31 -23.07 4.82
C SER A 120 -6.25 -23.68 3.92
N LEU A 121 -6.10 -23.22 2.67
CA LEU A 121 -5.15 -23.76 1.70
C LEU A 121 -3.74 -23.90 2.27
N ILE A 122 -3.29 -22.93 3.05
CA ILE A 122 -1.95 -22.96 3.67
C ILE A 122 -1.84 -24.06 4.73
N LYS A 123 -2.94 -24.35 5.44
CA LYS A 123 -2.96 -25.35 6.51
C LYS A 123 -2.94 -26.78 5.98
N GLU A 124 -3.28 -26.99 4.71
CA GLU A 124 -3.29 -28.31 4.06
C GLU A 124 -1.89 -28.76 3.63
N TYR A 125 -0.94 -27.83 3.49
CA TYR A 125 0.43 -28.17 3.10
C TYR A 125 1.31 -28.42 4.32
N THR A 126 2.23 -29.36 4.16
CA THR A 126 3.30 -29.53 5.16
C THR A 126 4.18 -28.27 5.21
N VAL A 127 4.77 -28.00 6.35
CA VAL A 127 5.66 -26.82 6.54
C VAL A 127 6.77 -26.81 5.47
N VAL A 128 7.34 -27.97 5.15
CA VAL A 128 8.42 -28.09 4.14
C VAL A 128 7.91 -27.74 2.74
N ALA A 129 6.72 -28.24 2.36
CA ALA A 129 6.12 -27.92 1.05
C ALA A 129 5.80 -26.42 0.94
N LEU A 130 5.26 -25.81 2.01
CA LEU A 130 4.95 -24.38 2.06
C LEU A 130 6.22 -23.51 1.93
N GLN A 131 7.29 -23.90 2.63
CA GLN A 131 8.58 -23.20 2.54
C GLN A 131 9.20 -23.34 1.16
N GLY A 132 9.12 -24.54 0.55
CA GLY A 132 9.59 -24.79 -0.82
C GLY A 132 8.85 -23.94 -1.85
N LEU A 133 7.52 -23.84 -1.74
CA LEU A 133 6.71 -23.00 -2.63
C LEU A 133 6.99 -21.51 -2.43
N THR A 134 7.13 -21.08 -1.18
CA THR A 134 7.52 -19.70 -0.83
C THR A 134 8.86 -19.32 -1.45
N LEU A 135 9.85 -20.22 -1.34
CA LEU A 135 11.18 -20.03 -1.94
C LEU A 135 11.11 -19.99 -3.48
N ALA A 136 10.34 -20.87 -4.09
CA ALA A 136 10.16 -20.90 -5.54
C ALA A 136 9.55 -19.58 -6.06
N LEU A 137 8.53 -19.06 -5.39
CA LEU A 137 7.94 -17.76 -5.72
C LEU A 137 8.94 -16.63 -5.54
N PHE A 138 9.74 -16.64 -4.45
CA PHE A 138 10.75 -15.63 -4.22
C PHE A 138 11.81 -15.62 -5.33
N VAL A 139 12.34 -16.80 -5.72
CA VAL A 139 13.29 -16.95 -6.81
C VAL A 139 12.69 -16.50 -8.14
N PHE A 140 11.44 -16.86 -8.42
CA PHE A 140 10.73 -16.41 -9.61
C PHE A 140 10.67 -14.86 -9.70
N PHE A 141 10.28 -14.18 -8.63
CA PHE A 141 10.23 -12.71 -8.62
C PHE A 141 11.62 -12.06 -8.67
N MET A 142 12.64 -12.68 -8.08
CA MET A 142 14.01 -12.25 -8.25
C MET A 142 14.46 -12.36 -9.72
N TRP A 143 14.09 -13.46 -10.40
CA TRP A 143 14.37 -13.63 -11.82
C TRP A 143 13.64 -12.57 -12.66
N VAL A 144 12.37 -12.27 -12.37
CA VAL A 144 11.62 -11.19 -13.04
C VAL A 144 12.33 -9.84 -12.82
N ALA A 145 12.74 -9.53 -11.59
CA ALA A 145 13.46 -8.30 -11.26
C ALA A 145 14.81 -8.18 -11.98
N SER A 146 15.53 -9.29 -12.14
CA SER A 146 16.81 -9.34 -12.85
C SER A 146 16.71 -9.01 -14.35
N ARG A 147 15.50 -9.06 -14.94
CA ARG A 147 15.26 -8.67 -16.35
C ARG A 147 15.36 -7.17 -16.60
N GLY A 148 15.55 -6.38 -15.55
CA GLY A 148 15.83 -4.96 -15.62
C GLY A 148 14.58 -4.06 -15.64
N MET A 149 14.81 -2.77 -15.92
CA MET A 149 13.81 -1.71 -15.75
C MET A 149 12.53 -1.92 -16.58
N LYS A 150 12.65 -2.47 -17.79
CA LYS A 150 11.48 -2.72 -18.64
C LYS A 150 10.49 -3.70 -17.98
N SER A 151 10.99 -4.78 -17.41
CA SER A 151 10.20 -5.77 -16.68
C SER A 151 9.59 -5.15 -15.41
N LEU A 152 10.39 -4.49 -14.60
CA LEU A 152 9.93 -3.83 -13.37
C LEU A 152 8.86 -2.77 -13.64
N LYS A 153 9.03 -1.97 -14.69
CA LYS A 153 8.03 -0.97 -15.11
C LYS A 153 6.70 -1.63 -15.49
N VAL A 154 6.73 -2.69 -16.28
CA VAL A 154 5.49 -3.38 -16.71
C VAL A 154 4.80 -4.01 -15.52
N VAL A 155 5.50 -4.86 -14.76
CA VAL A 155 4.93 -5.57 -13.61
C VAL A 155 4.44 -4.57 -12.55
N GLY A 156 5.26 -3.56 -12.21
CA GLY A 156 4.88 -2.56 -11.21
C GLY A 156 3.70 -1.69 -11.66
N SER A 157 3.64 -1.29 -12.93
CA SER A 157 2.51 -0.49 -13.43
C SER A 157 1.22 -1.31 -13.49
N VAL A 158 1.28 -2.56 -13.95
CA VAL A 158 0.10 -3.45 -14.00
C VAL A 158 -0.41 -3.76 -12.60
N ALA A 159 0.49 -4.10 -11.68
CA ALA A 159 0.13 -4.35 -10.29
C ALA A 159 -0.47 -3.10 -9.62
N GLY A 160 0.11 -1.92 -9.87
CA GLY A 160 -0.40 -0.64 -9.34
C GLY A 160 -1.81 -0.33 -9.87
N ILE A 161 -2.07 -0.55 -11.16
CA ILE A 161 -3.40 -0.39 -11.75
C ILE A 161 -4.38 -1.38 -11.12
N ALA A 162 -4.00 -2.66 -11.02
CA ALA A 162 -4.87 -3.69 -10.46
C ALA A 162 -5.25 -3.38 -9.00
N MET A 163 -4.28 -2.98 -8.17
CA MET A 163 -4.54 -2.60 -6.78
C MET A 163 -5.41 -1.35 -6.66
N PHE A 164 -5.22 -0.38 -7.54
CA PHE A 164 -6.05 0.82 -7.56
C PHE A 164 -7.49 0.50 -7.97
N ILE A 165 -7.67 -0.26 -9.06
CA ILE A 165 -8.99 -0.69 -9.54
C ILE A 165 -9.69 -1.52 -8.46
N MET A 166 -9.00 -2.46 -7.83
CA MET A 166 -9.56 -3.27 -6.74
C MET A 166 -10.06 -2.38 -5.58
N SER A 167 -9.29 -1.38 -5.18
CA SER A 167 -9.66 -0.47 -4.11
C SER A 167 -10.89 0.37 -4.47
N ILE A 168 -10.94 0.91 -5.69
CA ILE A 168 -12.09 1.67 -6.17
C ILE A 168 -13.31 0.77 -6.35
N LEU A 169 -13.13 -0.44 -6.88
CA LEU A 169 -14.22 -1.40 -7.03
C LEU A 169 -14.87 -1.72 -5.69
N TYR A 170 -14.07 -1.95 -4.64
CA TYR A 170 -14.60 -2.15 -3.28
C TYR A 170 -15.47 -0.96 -2.84
N VAL A 171 -14.99 0.26 -3.03
CA VAL A 171 -15.73 1.48 -2.67
C VAL A 171 -17.04 1.57 -3.44
N VAL A 172 -17.00 1.38 -4.76
CA VAL A 172 -18.19 1.45 -5.61
C VAL A 172 -19.22 0.38 -5.20
N MET A 173 -18.79 -0.84 -5.03
CA MET A 173 -19.67 -1.94 -4.62
C MET A 173 -20.26 -1.69 -3.22
N ALA A 174 -19.47 -1.25 -2.24
CA ALA A 174 -19.98 -0.96 -0.90
C ALA A 174 -21.02 0.18 -0.90
N VAL A 175 -20.78 1.23 -1.70
CA VAL A 175 -21.74 2.36 -1.83
C VAL A 175 -23.01 1.96 -2.56
N THR A 176 -22.92 1.09 -3.55
CA THR A 176 -24.08 0.66 -4.35
C THR A 176 -24.83 -0.52 -3.72
N ALA A 177 -24.26 -1.25 -2.78
CA ALA A 177 -24.89 -2.40 -2.13
C ALA A 177 -26.27 -2.11 -1.56
N PRO A 178 -26.52 -1.04 -0.78
CA PRO A 178 -27.84 -0.75 -0.23
C PRO A 178 -28.90 -0.54 -1.31
N ALA A 179 -28.52 0.07 -2.45
CA ALA A 179 -29.46 0.36 -3.55
C ALA A 179 -29.78 -0.87 -4.42
N ILE A 180 -28.80 -1.81 -4.56
CA ILE A 180 -28.92 -2.95 -5.47
C ILE A 180 -29.42 -4.19 -4.74
N THR A 181 -28.93 -4.40 -3.50
CA THR A 181 -29.14 -5.66 -2.75
C THR A 181 -30.09 -5.51 -1.57
N ASN A 182 -30.64 -4.30 -1.34
CA ASN A 182 -31.50 -3.97 -0.20
C ASN A 182 -30.86 -4.27 1.18
N VAL A 183 -29.54 -4.33 1.25
CA VAL A 183 -28.81 -4.50 2.51
C VAL A 183 -28.76 -3.16 3.24
N GLU A 184 -29.08 -3.16 4.53
CA GLU A 184 -28.99 -1.96 5.34
C GLU A 184 -27.54 -1.56 5.60
N ILE A 185 -27.30 -0.25 5.68
CA ILE A 185 -25.97 0.28 6.05
C ILE A 185 -25.67 -0.15 7.49
N ALA A 186 -24.52 -0.82 7.68
CA ALA A 186 -24.17 -1.42 8.96
C ALA A 186 -23.98 -0.38 10.08
N THR A 187 -23.29 0.73 9.79
CA THR A 187 -23.18 1.82 10.77
C THR A 187 -24.36 2.78 10.63
N THR A 188 -25.28 2.72 11.58
CA THR A 188 -26.43 3.63 11.67
C THR A 188 -26.08 4.85 12.54
N ASN A 189 -26.89 5.94 12.42
CA ASN A 189 -26.73 7.15 13.23
C ASN A 189 -25.33 7.80 13.16
N ILE A 190 -24.79 7.93 11.94
CA ILE A 190 -23.52 8.62 11.70
C ILE A 190 -23.69 10.11 11.99
N THR A 191 -22.94 10.62 12.97
CA THR A 191 -22.87 12.04 13.33
C THR A 191 -21.45 12.55 13.16
N TRP A 192 -21.24 13.85 13.20
CA TRP A 192 -19.89 14.42 13.21
C TRP A 192 -19.02 13.89 14.35
N GLN A 193 -19.63 13.60 15.49
CA GLN A 193 -18.95 13.03 16.65
C GLN A 193 -18.38 11.63 16.38
N SER A 194 -18.98 10.87 15.44
CA SER A 194 -18.48 9.55 15.05
C SER A 194 -17.09 9.58 14.39
N PHE A 195 -16.69 10.74 13.88
CA PHE A 195 -15.38 10.94 13.23
C PHE A 195 -14.33 11.59 14.14
N ILE A 196 -14.75 12.20 15.26
CA ILE A 196 -13.85 12.95 16.14
C ILE A 196 -13.20 11.98 17.13
N PRO A 197 -11.86 11.91 17.18
CA PRO A 197 -11.18 11.04 18.13
C PRO A 197 -11.27 11.58 19.56
N HIS A 198 -11.36 10.65 20.50
CA HIS A 198 -10.98 10.95 21.87
C HIS A 198 -9.46 10.82 21.98
N ILE A 199 -8.78 11.95 22.22
CA ILE A 199 -7.31 11.98 22.25
C ILE A 199 -6.82 11.41 23.58
N ASP A 200 -6.47 10.13 23.55
CA ASP A 200 -5.86 9.39 24.65
C ASP A 200 -4.61 8.63 24.17
N PHE A 201 -3.97 7.89 25.06
CA PHE A 201 -2.78 7.13 24.72
C PHE A 201 -3.06 6.03 23.67
N THR A 202 -4.24 5.43 23.75
CA THR A 202 -4.67 4.38 22.80
C THR A 202 -4.81 4.97 21.39
N TYR A 203 -5.42 6.15 21.28
CA TYR A 203 -5.53 6.84 19.99
C TYR A 203 -4.16 7.21 19.42
N ILE A 204 -3.22 7.70 20.25
CA ILE A 204 -1.87 8.05 19.82
C ILE A 204 -1.13 6.81 19.30
N THR A 205 -1.27 5.68 19.96
CA THR A 205 -0.65 4.42 19.51
C THR A 205 -1.27 3.92 18.21
N THR A 206 -2.58 3.96 18.06
CA THR A 206 -3.27 3.52 16.84
C THR A 206 -3.00 4.44 15.65
N ILE A 207 -2.96 5.77 15.85
CA ILE A 207 -2.65 6.70 14.76
C ILE A 207 -1.21 6.55 14.26
N SER A 208 -0.27 6.12 15.10
CA SER A 208 1.11 5.85 14.68
C SER A 208 1.21 4.75 13.63
N MET A 209 0.26 3.80 13.63
CA MET A 209 0.18 2.74 12.62
C MET A 209 -0.16 3.28 11.23
N LEU A 210 -0.86 4.43 11.15
CA LEU A 210 -1.16 5.07 9.87
C LEU A 210 0.10 5.68 9.25
N VAL A 211 1.03 6.18 10.06
CA VAL A 211 2.35 6.66 9.59
C VAL A 211 3.10 5.52 8.92
N PHE A 212 3.11 4.35 9.55
CA PHE A 212 3.70 3.14 8.96
C PHE A 212 2.98 2.71 7.68
N ALA A 213 1.65 2.79 7.67
CA ALA A 213 0.80 2.35 6.56
C ALA A 213 1.05 3.15 5.26
N VAL A 214 1.51 4.39 5.35
CA VAL A 214 1.80 5.26 4.18
C VAL A 214 3.30 5.47 3.94
N GLY A 215 4.16 4.77 4.66
CA GLY A 215 5.61 4.78 4.43
C GLY A 215 6.00 4.06 3.14
N GLY A 216 7.11 4.46 2.51
CA GLY A 216 7.68 3.76 1.36
C GLY A 216 7.68 4.50 0.03
N ALA A 217 7.24 5.77 -0.01
CA ALA A 217 7.31 6.58 -1.23
C ALA A 217 8.76 6.76 -1.73
N GLU A 218 9.73 6.75 -0.84
CA GLU A 218 11.17 6.84 -1.14
C GLU A 218 11.72 5.60 -1.87
N LYS A 219 11.02 4.45 -1.81
CA LYS A 219 11.48 3.19 -2.41
C LYS A 219 11.66 3.27 -3.92
N ILE A 220 10.98 4.19 -4.59
CA ILE A 220 11.13 4.44 -6.03
C ILE A 220 12.37 5.29 -6.35
N SER A 221 12.98 5.94 -5.37
CA SER A 221 14.06 6.90 -5.58
C SER A 221 15.33 6.35 -6.28
N PRO A 222 15.71 5.07 -6.16
CA PRO A 222 16.82 4.52 -6.95
C PRO A 222 16.60 4.56 -8.46
N TYR A 223 15.35 4.69 -8.90
CA TYR A 223 14.97 4.71 -10.31
C TYR A 223 14.74 6.13 -10.87
N VAL A 224 15.05 7.17 -10.09
CA VAL A 224 14.88 8.57 -10.54
C VAL A 224 15.69 8.88 -11.82
N ASN A 225 16.88 8.30 -11.95
CA ASN A 225 17.75 8.45 -13.13
C ASN A 225 17.19 7.78 -14.39
N GLN A 226 16.23 6.85 -14.25
CA GLN A 226 15.51 6.20 -15.35
C GLN A 226 14.26 6.99 -15.80
N THR A 227 13.99 8.12 -15.16
CA THR A 227 12.86 8.99 -15.46
C THR A 227 13.19 9.91 -16.62
N ARG A 228 12.28 10.12 -17.57
CA ARG A 228 12.48 10.91 -18.79
C ARG A 228 12.92 12.36 -18.51
N ASN A 229 12.23 13.01 -17.61
CA ASN A 229 12.53 14.35 -17.11
C ASN A 229 12.37 14.35 -15.59
N PRO A 230 13.40 13.92 -14.84
CA PRO A 230 13.30 13.73 -13.40
C PRO A 230 12.83 14.96 -12.64
N GLY A 231 13.25 16.16 -13.06
CA GLY A 231 12.88 17.41 -12.40
C GLY A 231 11.39 17.75 -12.46
N LYS A 232 10.67 17.25 -13.47
CA LYS A 232 9.22 17.49 -13.63
C LYS A 232 8.38 16.24 -13.37
N GLU A 233 8.80 15.11 -13.92
CA GLU A 233 8.03 13.87 -13.87
C GLU A 233 8.04 13.23 -12.48
N PHE A 234 9.16 13.34 -11.76
CA PHE A 234 9.26 12.69 -10.45
C PHE A 234 8.38 13.37 -9.38
N PRO A 235 8.45 14.71 -9.18
CA PRO A 235 7.55 15.41 -8.26
C PRO A 235 6.07 15.23 -8.63
N LYS A 236 5.74 15.29 -9.93
CA LYS A 236 4.37 15.04 -10.40
C LYS A 236 3.89 13.63 -10.06
N GLY A 237 4.76 12.62 -10.21
CA GLY A 237 4.46 11.24 -9.82
C GLY A 237 4.19 11.10 -8.33
N MET A 238 4.98 11.77 -7.48
CA MET A 238 4.79 11.76 -6.03
C MET A 238 3.50 12.45 -5.61
N LEU A 239 3.16 13.59 -6.21
CA LEU A 239 1.89 14.27 -5.94
C LEU A 239 0.70 13.39 -6.33
N PHE A 240 0.77 12.76 -7.51
CA PHE A 240 -0.31 11.88 -7.96
C PHE A 240 -0.45 10.64 -7.07
N LEU A 241 0.67 10.07 -6.61
CA LEU A 241 0.68 9.02 -5.60
C LEU A 241 -0.06 9.46 -4.34
N ALA A 242 0.24 10.65 -3.82
CA ALA A 242 -0.40 11.16 -2.61
C ALA A 242 -1.91 11.27 -2.77
N VAL A 243 -2.39 11.76 -3.92
CA VAL A 243 -3.83 11.83 -4.23
C VAL A 243 -4.46 10.44 -4.30
N MET A 244 -3.82 9.50 -5.02
CA MET A 244 -4.33 8.12 -5.13
C MET A 244 -4.49 7.46 -3.76
N VAL A 245 -3.46 7.56 -2.92
CA VAL A 245 -3.47 6.95 -1.57
C VAL A 245 -4.53 7.61 -0.68
N ALA A 246 -4.63 8.95 -0.70
CA ALA A 246 -5.62 9.68 0.09
C ALA A 246 -7.06 9.30 -0.30
N VAL A 247 -7.36 9.29 -1.60
CA VAL A 247 -8.69 8.90 -2.12
C VAL A 247 -9.03 7.47 -1.69
N CYS A 248 -8.13 6.52 -1.92
CA CYS A 248 -8.37 5.12 -1.55
C CYS A 248 -8.52 4.91 -0.04
N ALA A 249 -7.75 5.62 0.79
CA ALA A 249 -7.80 5.47 2.24
C ALA A 249 -9.09 6.06 2.84
N ILE A 250 -9.44 7.27 2.45
CA ILE A 250 -10.61 7.97 2.99
C ILE A 250 -11.90 7.29 2.50
N LEU A 251 -12.04 7.11 1.18
CA LEU A 251 -13.24 6.48 0.62
C LEU A 251 -13.34 5.00 1.01
N GLY A 252 -12.21 4.30 1.06
CA GLY A 252 -12.18 2.91 1.54
C GLY A 252 -12.64 2.78 2.99
N SER A 253 -12.22 3.69 3.87
CA SER A 253 -12.66 3.69 5.28
C SER A 253 -14.14 4.04 5.44
N LEU A 254 -14.66 4.97 4.64
CA LEU A 254 -16.11 5.25 4.61
C LEU A 254 -16.90 4.05 4.10
N ALA A 255 -16.42 3.38 3.05
CA ALA A 255 -17.01 2.16 2.53
C ALA A 255 -17.01 1.02 3.55
N MET A 256 -15.94 0.89 4.34
CA MET A 256 -15.90 -0.04 5.48
C MET A 256 -17.00 0.25 6.50
N GLY A 257 -17.26 1.54 6.81
CA GLY A 257 -18.34 1.95 7.72
C GLY A 257 -19.74 1.65 7.19
N MET A 258 -19.92 1.55 5.88
CA MET A 258 -21.18 1.10 5.29
C MET A 258 -21.40 -0.41 5.43
N MET A 259 -20.30 -1.18 5.40
CA MET A 259 -20.33 -2.64 5.41
C MET A 259 -20.26 -3.25 6.81
N PHE A 260 -19.60 -2.58 7.75
CA PHE A 260 -19.34 -3.05 9.10
C PHE A 260 -19.69 -1.98 10.12
N ASP A 261 -20.44 -2.37 11.18
CA ASP A 261 -20.76 -1.43 12.24
C ASP A 261 -19.49 -1.02 12.99
N SER A 262 -19.23 0.28 13.01
CA SER A 262 -18.06 0.86 13.66
C SER A 262 -18.03 0.68 15.19
N ARG A 263 -19.14 0.29 15.79
CA ARG A 263 -19.27 0.04 17.24
C ARG A 263 -19.10 -1.44 17.60
N HIS A 264 -19.31 -2.33 16.63
CA HIS A 264 -19.26 -3.79 16.81
C HIS A 264 -18.47 -4.42 15.67
N ILE A 265 -17.16 -4.29 15.74
CA ILE A 265 -16.26 -4.83 14.72
C ILE A 265 -16.22 -6.37 14.83
N PRO A 266 -16.54 -7.13 13.76
CA PRO A 266 -16.48 -8.59 13.79
C PRO A 266 -15.04 -9.09 14.02
N ASP A 267 -14.90 -10.17 14.83
CA ASP A 267 -13.59 -10.81 15.07
C ASP A 267 -12.96 -11.32 13.77
N ASP A 268 -13.76 -11.77 12.82
CA ASP A 268 -13.29 -12.20 11.50
C ASP A 268 -12.65 -11.06 10.69
N LEU A 269 -13.12 -9.83 10.86
CA LEU A 269 -12.49 -8.67 10.23
C LEU A 269 -11.10 -8.41 10.82
N MET A 270 -10.94 -8.60 12.13
CA MET A 270 -9.65 -8.47 12.81
C MET A 270 -8.68 -9.57 12.40
N THR A 271 -9.17 -10.80 12.21
CA THR A 271 -8.37 -12.00 11.93
C THR A 271 -8.01 -12.12 10.45
N ASN A 272 -8.99 -11.95 9.57
CA ASN A 272 -8.88 -12.21 8.13
C ASN A 272 -8.74 -10.94 7.28
N GLY A 273 -8.95 -9.77 7.89
CA GLY A 273 -8.68 -8.47 7.30
C GLY A 273 -9.42 -8.25 5.98
N GLN A 274 -8.65 -7.84 4.97
CA GLN A 274 -9.20 -7.52 3.65
C GLN A 274 -9.93 -8.68 2.97
N TYR A 275 -9.52 -9.91 3.21
CA TYR A 275 -10.16 -11.07 2.56
C TYR A 275 -11.60 -11.24 3.04
N TYR A 276 -11.82 -11.16 4.35
CA TYR A 276 -13.17 -11.18 4.91
C TYR A 276 -14.02 -9.99 4.43
N ALA A 277 -13.42 -8.80 4.34
CA ALA A 277 -14.13 -7.62 3.84
C ALA A 277 -14.62 -7.80 2.39
N PHE A 278 -13.80 -8.36 1.51
CA PHE A 278 -14.19 -8.67 0.13
C PHE A 278 -15.19 -9.82 0.04
N GLN A 279 -15.00 -10.88 0.84
CA GLN A 279 -15.94 -12.00 0.90
C GLN A 279 -17.35 -11.52 1.30
N LYS A 280 -17.42 -10.74 2.38
CA LYS A 280 -18.69 -10.19 2.86
C LYS A 280 -19.39 -9.33 1.83
N LEU A 281 -18.63 -8.52 1.10
CA LEU A 281 -19.17 -7.73 0.00
C LEU A 281 -19.68 -8.63 -1.15
N GLY A 282 -18.94 -9.69 -1.50
CA GLY A 282 -19.36 -10.68 -2.50
C GLY A 282 -20.65 -11.39 -2.11
N GLU A 283 -20.82 -11.76 -0.84
CA GLU A 283 -22.05 -12.35 -0.32
C GLU A 283 -23.28 -11.45 -0.56
N TYR A 284 -23.14 -10.13 -0.35
CA TYR A 284 -24.25 -9.19 -0.60
C TYR A 284 -24.69 -9.15 -2.07
N TYR A 285 -23.75 -9.37 -2.99
CA TYR A 285 -24.02 -9.43 -4.43
C TYR A 285 -24.30 -10.86 -4.94
N HIS A 286 -24.46 -11.83 -4.06
CA HIS A 286 -24.66 -13.25 -4.41
C HIS A 286 -23.55 -13.81 -5.33
N MET A 287 -22.32 -13.33 -5.15
CA MET A 287 -21.12 -13.75 -5.88
C MET A 287 -20.27 -14.74 -5.07
N GLY A 288 -20.87 -15.45 -4.12
CA GLY A 288 -20.19 -16.42 -3.26
C GLY A 288 -20.09 -17.81 -3.84
#